data_785e6f46f93e34b2a3cbd152e7c59930
#
_entry.id   785e6f46f93e34b2a3cbd152e7c59930
#
_cell.length_a   1.000
_cell.length_b   1.000
_cell.length_c   1.000
_cell.angle_alpha   90.00
_cell.angle_beta   90.00
_cell.angle_gamma   90.00
#
_symmetry.space_group_name_H-M   'P 1'
#
loop_
_entity.id
_entity.type
_entity.pdbx_description
1 polymer ?
#
loop_
_entity_poly.entity_id
_entity_poly.type
_entity_poly.pdbx_seq_one_letter_code
_entity_poly.pdbx_strand_id
1 'polypeptide(L)'
;MADEPLLSVERLSKRFPVAGRRGSFLHAVDDVSFTLAVGESLGLVGESGCGKSTLVRLLARLIDATEGRIVFEGVDLAEIPAKRFARTPQRGAIQMVFQDPTDSLNPRYTARDTIREPCLLLAGMDAKAADARVDEVAQQVGLPQALLSRFPHQLSGGQKARVGIARALAPRPKLLILDEPTAALDVSVQAVVLQLLDRLRRELGLATLFVSHDLNVVRLLTDRVAVMYLGKIVEMGPSSAVFADPAHPYTQALVSAIPGHGPRIRLDGEVQSPIDPPPLCHFRSRCPAVQGRCQREAPPVRGGGHQVACHFA
;
A
#
# COMPACT_ATOMS: atom_id res chain seq x y z
N MET A 1 14.23 24.51 6.38
CA MET A 1 12.95 24.39 5.69
C MET A 1 12.62 22.90 5.73
N ALA A 2 11.50 22.49 6.32
CA ALA A 2 11.09 21.09 6.26
C ALA A 2 10.84 20.76 4.78
N ASP A 3 11.50 19.71 4.26
CA ASP A 3 11.27 19.26 2.88
C ASP A 3 9.78 18.93 2.71
N GLU A 4 9.16 19.48 1.67
CA GLU A 4 7.76 19.21 1.32
C GLU A 4 7.60 17.71 1.04
N PRO A 5 6.60 17.04 1.63
CA PRO A 5 6.45 15.60 1.44
C PRO A 5 6.15 15.26 -0.04
N LEU A 6 6.67 14.13 -0.53
CA LEU A 6 6.35 13.64 -1.87
C LEU A 6 4.85 13.38 -2.03
N LEU A 7 4.24 12.79 -1.00
CA LEU A 7 2.80 12.51 -0.96
C LEU A 7 2.23 13.00 0.37
N SER A 8 1.15 13.79 0.31
CA SER A 8 0.29 14.13 1.46
C SER A 8 -1.12 13.62 1.22
N VAL A 9 -1.63 12.86 2.16
CA VAL A 9 -3.01 12.37 2.18
C VAL A 9 -3.72 13.06 3.34
N GLU A 10 -4.83 13.74 3.03
CA GLU A 10 -5.52 14.61 3.99
C GLU A 10 -7.00 14.24 4.06
N ARG A 11 -7.43 13.70 5.22
CA ARG A 11 -8.82 13.34 5.53
C ARG A 11 -9.51 12.50 4.44
N LEU A 12 -8.75 11.59 3.82
CA LEU A 12 -9.19 10.81 2.69
C LEU A 12 -10.27 9.82 3.12
N SER A 13 -11.40 9.85 2.41
CA SER A 13 -12.53 8.94 2.66
C SER A 13 -13.05 8.31 1.37
N LYS A 14 -13.46 7.05 1.47
CA LYS A 14 -14.16 6.34 0.41
C LYS A 14 -15.35 5.58 0.95
N ARG A 15 -16.52 5.94 0.45
CA ARG A 15 -17.79 5.29 0.76
C ARG A 15 -18.36 4.65 -0.50
N PHE A 16 -18.85 3.43 -0.38
CA PHE A 16 -19.53 2.74 -1.47
C PHE A 16 -21.02 2.58 -1.10
N PRO A 17 -21.95 2.86 -2.01
CA PRO A 17 -23.37 2.62 -1.75
C PRO A 17 -23.64 1.12 -1.57
N VAL A 18 -24.48 0.78 -0.60
CA VAL A 18 -24.84 -0.62 -0.31
C VAL A 18 -26.02 -1.01 -1.19
N ALA A 19 -25.85 -2.06 -2.00
CA ALA A 19 -26.93 -2.57 -2.84
C ALA A 19 -28.15 -2.99 -2.00
N GLY A 20 -29.35 -2.58 -2.41
CA GLY A 20 -30.59 -2.92 -1.72
C GLY A 20 -30.90 -2.12 -0.44
N ARG A 21 -30.01 -1.18 -0.03
CA ARG A 21 -30.21 -0.32 1.15
C ARG A 21 -30.03 1.15 0.77
N ARG A 22 -31.11 1.82 0.40
CA ARG A 22 -31.06 3.24 0.01
C ARG A 22 -30.59 4.11 1.17
N GLY A 23 -29.56 4.92 0.90
CA GLY A 23 -28.99 5.85 1.89
C GLY A 23 -27.94 5.23 2.82
N SER A 24 -27.64 3.93 2.68
CA SER A 24 -26.57 3.26 3.46
C SER A 24 -25.28 3.14 2.68
N PHE A 25 -24.14 3.35 3.36
CA PHE A 25 -22.82 3.36 2.76
C PHE A 25 -21.84 2.45 3.52
N LEU A 26 -21.06 1.71 2.77
CA LEU A 26 -19.89 0.99 3.29
C LEU A 26 -18.72 1.97 3.34
N HIS A 27 -18.18 2.23 4.52
CA HIS A 27 -17.01 3.09 4.77
C HIS A 27 -15.75 2.28 4.62
N ALA A 28 -15.19 2.20 3.41
CA ALA A 28 -14.00 1.41 3.15
C ALA A 28 -12.70 2.12 3.57
N VAL A 29 -12.67 3.45 3.45
CA VAL A 29 -11.62 4.35 3.98
C VAL A 29 -12.35 5.50 4.65
N ASP A 30 -11.96 5.86 5.85
CA ASP A 30 -12.66 6.82 6.69
C ASP A 30 -11.69 7.76 7.42
N ASP A 31 -11.58 9.00 6.93
CA ASP A 31 -10.78 10.09 7.49
C ASP A 31 -9.28 9.74 7.66
N VAL A 32 -8.67 9.15 6.62
CA VAL A 32 -7.26 8.75 6.65
C VAL A 32 -6.36 9.91 6.27
N SER A 33 -5.36 10.18 7.12
CA SER A 33 -4.35 11.22 6.87
C SER A 33 -2.94 10.70 7.18
N PHE A 34 -2.00 10.95 6.27
CA PHE A 34 -0.57 10.67 6.46
C PHE A 34 0.27 11.37 5.39
N THR A 35 1.56 11.41 5.61
CA THR A 35 2.54 11.91 4.63
C THR A 35 3.58 10.83 4.31
N LEU A 36 4.22 10.95 3.15
CA LEU A 36 5.33 10.12 2.72
C LEU A 36 6.41 11.03 2.11
N ALA A 37 7.62 10.95 2.63
CA ALA A 37 8.75 11.71 2.12
C ALA A 37 9.39 11.02 0.90
N VAL A 38 10.26 11.73 0.19
CA VAL A 38 11.07 11.15 -0.89
C VAL A 38 11.98 10.06 -0.32
N GLY A 39 11.99 8.88 -0.95
CA GLY A 39 12.80 7.73 -0.54
C GLY A 39 12.33 7.00 0.71
N GLU A 40 11.26 7.50 1.39
CA GLU A 40 10.68 6.88 2.58
C GLU A 40 9.86 5.64 2.22
N SER A 41 9.87 4.64 3.11
CA SER A 41 9.00 3.46 3.04
C SER A 41 7.97 3.46 4.16
N LEU A 42 6.68 3.43 3.79
CA LEU A 42 5.55 3.30 4.71
C LEU A 42 4.91 1.92 4.55
N GLY A 43 4.89 1.15 5.63
CA GLY A 43 4.14 -0.10 5.71
C GLY A 43 2.67 0.17 6.02
N LEU A 44 1.76 -0.53 5.36
CA LEU A 44 0.32 -0.51 5.66
C LEU A 44 -0.14 -1.90 6.04
N VAL A 45 -0.51 -2.09 7.29
CA VAL A 45 -0.89 -3.38 7.86
C VAL A 45 -2.29 -3.35 8.47
N GLY A 46 -2.89 -4.51 8.64
CA GLY A 46 -4.21 -4.71 9.25
C GLY A 46 -4.88 -5.97 8.73
N GLU A 47 -5.96 -6.38 9.39
CA GLU A 47 -6.73 -7.57 8.99
C GLU A 47 -7.30 -7.45 7.57
N SER A 48 -7.64 -8.61 6.97
CA SER A 48 -8.32 -8.63 5.66
C SER A 48 -9.65 -7.85 5.73
N GLY A 49 -9.96 -7.10 4.68
CA GLY A 49 -11.18 -6.28 4.63
C GLY A 49 -11.12 -4.95 5.40
N CYS A 50 -10.02 -4.58 6.06
CA CYS A 50 -9.94 -3.32 6.81
C CYS A 50 -9.84 -2.05 5.93
N GLY A 51 -9.72 -2.18 4.60
CA GLY A 51 -9.70 -1.05 3.65
C GLY A 51 -8.37 -0.80 2.92
N LYS A 52 -7.30 -1.56 3.19
CA LYS A 52 -5.95 -1.39 2.59
C LYS A 52 -5.98 -1.32 1.06
N SER A 53 -6.55 -2.30 0.40
CA SER A 53 -6.62 -2.34 -1.07
C SER A 53 -7.47 -1.21 -1.65
N THR A 54 -8.48 -0.71 -0.90
CA THR A 54 -9.24 0.49 -1.31
C THR A 54 -8.36 1.74 -1.21
N LEU A 55 -7.61 1.90 -0.12
CA LEU A 55 -6.67 3.00 0.05
C LEU A 55 -5.61 2.99 -1.06
N VAL A 56 -5.01 1.84 -1.34
CA VAL A 56 -4.06 1.66 -2.45
C VAL A 56 -4.65 2.09 -3.80
N ARG A 57 -5.88 1.67 -4.11
CA ARG A 57 -6.57 2.05 -5.35
C ARG A 57 -6.88 3.55 -5.45
N LEU A 58 -7.15 4.20 -4.32
CA LEU A 58 -7.33 5.66 -4.26
C LEU A 58 -6.01 6.38 -4.59
N LEU A 59 -4.91 5.96 -3.97
CA LEU A 59 -3.58 6.55 -4.19
C LEU A 59 -3.05 6.31 -5.60
N ALA A 60 -3.28 5.11 -6.15
CA ALA A 60 -2.98 4.80 -7.56
C ALA A 60 -3.95 5.47 -8.55
N ARG A 61 -4.95 6.22 -8.06
CA ARG A 61 -6.01 6.88 -8.87
C ARG A 61 -6.75 5.91 -9.80
N LEU A 62 -6.98 4.69 -9.33
CA LEU A 62 -7.82 3.69 -10.01
C LEU A 62 -9.32 3.91 -9.71
N ILE A 63 -9.63 4.55 -8.59
CA ILE A 63 -10.97 4.97 -8.17
C ILE A 63 -10.92 6.39 -7.60
N ASP A 64 -12.06 7.09 -7.66
CA ASP A 64 -12.21 8.43 -7.08
C ASP A 64 -12.49 8.35 -5.57
N ALA A 65 -11.93 9.30 -4.82
CA ALA A 65 -12.26 9.52 -3.42
C ALA A 65 -13.71 10.04 -3.28
N THR A 66 -14.31 9.84 -2.12
CA THR A 66 -15.58 10.49 -1.76
C THR A 66 -15.32 11.85 -1.15
N GLU A 67 -14.28 11.97 -0.32
CA GLU A 67 -13.86 13.19 0.38
C GLU A 67 -12.34 13.15 0.61
N GLY A 68 -11.76 14.31 0.91
CA GLY A 68 -10.34 14.47 1.25
C GLY A 68 -9.45 14.75 0.04
N ARG A 69 -8.14 14.86 0.28
CA ARG A 69 -7.15 15.28 -0.71
C ARG A 69 -6.01 14.26 -0.83
N ILE A 70 -5.43 14.19 -2.01
CA ILE A 70 -4.23 13.40 -2.31
C ILE A 70 -3.27 14.34 -3.03
N VAL A 71 -2.36 14.94 -2.32
CA VAL A 71 -1.37 15.89 -2.88
C VAL A 71 -0.09 15.13 -3.18
N PHE A 72 0.31 15.08 -4.44
CA PHE A 72 1.54 14.46 -4.91
C PHE A 72 2.38 15.52 -5.63
N GLU A 73 3.59 15.78 -5.12
CA GLU A 73 4.48 16.85 -5.61
C GLU A 73 3.74 18.19 -5.76
N GLY A 74 2.97 18.58 -4.76
CA GLY A 74 2.21 19.84 -4.74
C GLY A 74 0.92 19.83 -5.59
N VAL A 75 0.63 18.77 -6.33
CA VAL A 75 -0.58 18.64 -7.16
C VAL A 75 -1.66 17.83 -6.45
N ASP A 76 -2.84 18.38 -6.27
CA ASP A 76 -3.97 17.63 -5.71
C ASP A 76 -4.56 16.67 -6.77
N LEU A 77 -4.27 15.42 -6.61
CA LEU A 77 -4.74 14.38 -7.53
C LEU A 77 -6.25 14.08 -7.34
N ALA A 78 -6.84 14.41 -6.19
CA ALA A 78 -8.26 14.16 -5.95
C ALA A 78 -9.15 15.02 -6.85
N GLU A 79 -8.70 16.18 -7.29
CA GLU A 79 -9.39 17.06 -8.24
C GLU A 79 -9.40 16.51 -9.68
N ILE A 80 -8.51 15.55 -9.99
CA ILE A 80 -8.43 14.95 -11.31
C ILE A 80 -9.27 13.67 -11.30
N PRO A 81 -10.35 13.55 -12.08
CA PRO A 81 -11.13 12.32 -12.16
C PRO A 81 -10.24 11.11 -12.53
N ALA A 82 -10.43 9.97 -11.88
CA ALA A 82 -9.62 8.76 -12.07
C ALA A 82 -9.51 8.37 -13.56
N LYS A 83 -10.59 8.51 -14.33
CA LYS A 83 -10.62 8.25 -15.79
C LYS A 83 -9.69 9.17 -16.60
N ARG A 84 -9.40 10.37 -16.11
CA ARG A 84 -8.51 11.35 -16.75
C ARG A 84 -7.07 11.23 -16.28
N PHE A 85 -6.86 10.67 -15.10
CA PHE A 85 -5.53 10.52 -14.48
C PHE A 85 -4.55 9.73 -15.36
N ALA A 86 -5.04 8.75 -16.14
CA ALA A 86 -4.22 7.97 -17.07
C ALA A 86 -3.45 8.82 -18.10
N ARG A 87 -3.88 10.08 -18.33
CA ARG A 87 -3.28 11.02 -19.30
C ARG A 87 -2.44 12.11 -18.63
N THR A 88 -2.23 12.05 -17.35
CA THR A 88 -1.43 13.04 -16.60
C THR A 88 0.02 12.57 -16.44
N PRO A 89 0.99 13.48 -16.31
CA PRO A 89 2.38 13.13 -16.07
C PRO A 89 2.55 12.33 -14.76
N GLN A 90 1.74 12.60 -13.75
CA GLN A 90 1.78 11.92 -12.45
C GLN A 90 1.49 10.41 -12.56
N ARG A 91 0.79 9.97 -13.61
CA ARG A 91 0.52 8.54 -13.85
C ARG A 91 1.80 7.74 -14.04
N GLY A 92 2.82 8.31 -14.69
CA GLY A 92 4.14 7.70 -14.82
C GLY A 92 4.91 7.68 -13.50
N ALA A 93 4.76 8.74 -12.70
CA ALA A 93 5.47 8.92 -11.42
C ALA A 93 4.91 8.04 -10.28
N ILE A 94 3.65 7.60 -10.36
CA ILE A 94 3.02 6.69 -9.38
C ILE A 94 2.76 5.35 -10.06
N GLN A 95 3.47 4.32 -9.63
CA GLN A 95 3.33 2.97 -10.20
C GLN A 95 2.95 1.95 -9.12
N MET A 96 2.38 0.83 -9.55
CA MET A 96 1.88 -0.22 -8.65
C MET A 96 2.35 -1.60 -9.10
N VAL A 97 2.80 -2.40 -8.13
CA VAL A 97 2.99 -3.85 -8.25
C VAL A 97 1.80 -4.52 -7.60
N PHE A 98 1.10 -5.35 -8.35
CA PHE A 98 -0.14 -6.02 -7.93
C PHE A 98 0.14 -7.32 -7.17
N GLN A 99 -0.84 -7.75 -6.39
CA GLN A 99 -0.78 -8.94 -5.53
C GLN A 99 -0.52 -10.24 -6.31
N ASP A 100 -1.20 -10.45 -7.44
CA ASP A 100 -0.98 -11.62 -8.29
C ASP A 100 -0.19 -11.24 -9.55
N PRO A 101 1.06 -11.71 -9.66
CA PRO A 101 1.85 -11.44 -10.85
C PRO A 101 1.29 -12.12 -12.11
N THR A 102 0.49 -13.20 -11.98
CA THR A 102 -0.10 -13.90 -13.13
C THR A 102 -1.27 -13.09 -13.70
N ASP A 103 -2.21 -12.69 -12.85
CA ASP A 103 -3.39 -11.94 -13.28
C ASP A 103 -3.07 -10.50 -13.71
N SER A 104 -1.93 -9.97 -13.26
CA SER A 104 -1.50 -8.62 -13.60
C SER A 104 -0.82 -8.49 -14.97
N LEU A 105 -0.42 -9.59 -15.60
CA LEU A 105 0.26 -9.59 -16.90
C LEU A 105 -0.70 -9.96 -18.01
N ASN A 106 -0.64 -9.21 -19.15
CA ASN A 106 -1.40 -9.57 -20.34
C ASN A 106 -0.83 -10.87 -20.94
N PRO A 107 -1.60 -11.97 -21.04
CA PRO A 107 -1.10 -13.25 -21.53
C PRO A 107 -0.70 -13.25 -23.01
N ARG A 108 -1.08 -12.21 -23.76
CA ARG A 108 -0.76 -12.03 -25.18
C ARG A 108 0.52 -11.24 -25.42
N TYR A 109 1.12 -10.68 -24.36
CA TYR A 109 2.34 -9.88 -24.41
C TYR A 109 3.53 -10.70 -23.94
N THR A 110 4.66 -10.53 -24.60
CA THR A 110 5.94 -11.03 -24.09
C THR A 110 6.36 -10.21 -22.86
N ALA A 111 7.36 -10.71 -22.11
CA ALA A 111 7.95 -9.94 -21.03
C ALA A 111 8.49 -8.59 -21.51
N ARG A 112 9.12 -8.55 -22.72
CA ARG A 112 9.59 -7.31 -23.37
C ARG A 112 8.44 -6.34 -23.61
N ASP A 113 7.36 -6.79 -24.25
CA ASP A 113 6.21 -5.94 -24.57
C ASP A 113 5.59 -5.36 -23.29
N THR A 114 5.46 -6.19 -22.26
CA THR A 114 4.91 -5.80 -20.95
C THR A 114 5.71 -4.69 -20.28
N ILE A 115 7.04 -4.76 -20.35
CA ILE A 115 7.93 -3.74 -19.77
C ILE A 115 8.00 -2.50 -20.64
N ARG A 116 7.96 -2.66 -21.98
CA ARG A 116 8.08 -1.60 -22.96
C ARG A 116 6.87 -0.67 -23.01
N GLU A 117 5.67 -1.22 -22.86
CA GLU A 117 4.42 -0.46 -22.97
C GLU A 117 4.39 0.81 -22.08
N PRO A 118 4.68 0.78 -20.78
CA PRO A 118 4.70 2.00 -19.96
C PRO A 118 5.81 2.99 -20.33
N CYS A 119 6.92 2.55 -20.92
CA CYS A 119 7.94 3.47 -21.47
C CYS A 119 7.37 4.34 -22.58
N LEU A 120 6.60 3.76 -23.48
CA LEU A 120 5.98 4.46 -24.61
C LEU A 120 4.80 5.33 -24.15
N LEU A 121 3.88 4.74 -23.35
CA LEU A 121 2.60 5.38 -23.03
C LEU A 121 2.69 6.39 -21.89
N LEU A 122 3.55 6.16 -20.90
CA LEU A 122 3.61 6.98 -19.69
C LEU A 122 4.85 7.87 -19.63
N ALA A 123 5.98 7.39 -20.14
CA ALA A 123 7.23 8.16 -20.14
C ALA A 123 7.49 8.88 -21.48
N GLY A 124 6.65 8.69 -22.49
CA GLY A 124 6.78 9.35 -23.80
C GLY A 124 8.08 9.03 -24.56
N MET A 125 8.70 7.89 -24.26
CA MET A 125 9.95 7.45 -24.90
C MET A 125 9.67 7.04 -26.36
N ASP A 126 10.62 7.30 -27.25
CA ASP A 126 10.59 6.69 -28.56
C ASP A 126 10.89 5.18 -28.51
N ALA A 127 10.73 4.49 -29.63
CA ALA A 127 10.90 3.04 -29.70
C ALA A 127 12.31 2.59 -29.26
N LYS A 128 13.36 3.31 -29.68
CA LYS A 128 14.76 2.98 -29.38
C LYS A 128 15.09 3.20 -27.91
N ALA A 129 14.65 4.32 -27.33
CA ALA A 129 14.81 4.62 -25.92
C ALA A 129 14.02 3.63 -25.03
N ALA A 130 12.81 3.24 -25.44
CA ALA A 130 12.00 2.26 -24.75
C ALA A 130 12.68 0.88 -24.74
N ASP A 131 13.25 0.42 -25.87
CA ASP A 131 13.96 -0.86 -25.92
C ASP A 131 15.22 -0.84 -25.04
N ALA A 132 16.01 0.23 -25.06
CA ALA A 132 17.16 0.39 -24.17
C ALA A 132 16.73 0.39 -22.69
N ARG A 133 15.60 1.04 -22.36
CA ARG A 133 15.06 1.04 -21.00
C ARG A 133 14.58 -0.33 -20.56
N VAL A 134 13.99 -1.13 -21.45
CA VAL A 134 13.63 -2.53 -21.17
C VAL A 134 14.85 -3.33 -20.75
N ASP A 135 15.94 -3.22 -21.50
CA ASP A 135 17.18 -3.95 -21.19
C ASP A 135 17.79 -3.50 -19.87
N GLU A 136 17.80 -2.19 -19.58
CA GLU A 136 18.25 -1.62 -18.31
C GLU A 136 17.45 -2.16 -17.12
N VAL A 137 16.10 -2.08 -17.15
CA VAL A 137 15.28 -2.53 -16.03
C VAL A 137 15.28 -4.06 -15.89
N ALA A 138 15.39 -4.81 -16.99
CA ALA A 138 15.55 -6.26 -16.92
C ALA A 138 16.83 -6.64 -16.16
N GLN A 139 17.92 -5.94 -16.41
CA GLN A 139 19.16 -6.11 -15.65
C GLN A 139 18.97 -5.74 -14.17
N GLN A 140 18.33 -4.60 -13.87
CA GLN A 140 18.08 -4.15 -12.49
C GLN A 140 17.29 -5.16 -11.68
N VAL A 141 16.27 -5.81 -12.27
CA VAL A 141 15.47 -6.83 -11.59
C VAL A 141 16.09 -8.24 -11.67
N GLY A 142 17.23 -8.39 -12.32
CA GLY A 142 17.88 -9.70 -12.51
C GLY A 142 17.06 -10.65 -13.38
N LEU A 143 16.41 -10.14 -14.43
CA LEU A 143 15.69 -10.93 -15.44
C LEU A 143 16.62 -11.19 -16.63
N PRO A 144 17.00 -12.45 -16.92
CA PRO A 144 17.85 -12.79 -18.06
C PRO A 144 17.26 -12.33 -19.40
N GLN A 145 18.08 -11.81 -20.29
CA GLN A 145 17.68 -11.32 -21.62
C GLN A 145 16.90 -12.37 -22.43
N ALA A 146 17.30 -13.64 -22.32
CA ALA A 146 16.63 -14.77 -23.02
C ALA A 146 15.15 -14.94 -22.58
N LEU A 147 14.75 -14.41 -21.42
CA LEU A 147 13.37 -14.48 -20.94
C LEU A 147 12.48 -13.34 -21.46
N LEU A 148 13.07 -12.28 -22.02
CA LEU A 148 12.30 -11.14 -22.52
C LEU A 148 11.36 -11.49 -23.69
N SER A 149 11.68 -12.51 -24.47
CA SER A 149 10.83 -13.01 -25.55
C SER A 149 9.75 -14.01 -25.10
N ARG A 150 9.72 -14.37 -23.81
CA ARG A 150 8.77 -15.34 -23.27
C ARG A 150 7.44 -14.69 -22.91
N PHE A 151 6.37 -15.46 -23.09
CA PHE A 151 5.03 -15.11 -22.63
C PHE A 151 4.83 -15.48 -21.16
N PRO A 152 3.87 -14.87 -20.43
CA PRO A 152 3.65 -15.13 -19.01
C PRO A 152 3.48 -16.63 -18.65
N HIS A 153 2.81 -17.42 -19.47
CA HIS A 153 2.62 -18.85 -19.25
C HIS A 153 3.93 -19.69 -19.35
N GLN A 154 5.01 -19.10 -19.88
CA GLN A 154 6.33 -19.72 -20.02
C GLN A 154 7.29 -19.30 -18.90
N LEU A 155 6.85 -18.47 -17.94
CA LEU A 155 7.64 -17.93 -16.86
C LEU A 155 7.23 -18.53 -15.52
N SER A 156 8.21 -18.73 -14.63
CA SER A 156 7.91 -19.11 -13.23
C SER A 156 7.27 -17.95 -12.47
N GLY A 157 6.66 -18.20 -11.30
CA GLY A 157 6.06 -17.18 -10.44
C GLY A 157 7.03 -16.05 -10.10
N GLY A 158 8.26 -16.37 -9.70
CA GLY A 158 9.29 -15.37 -9.41
C GLY A 158 9.76 -14.58 -10.64
N GLN A 159 9.78 -15.21 -11.83
CA GLN A 159 10.08 -14.52 -13.08
C GLN A 159 8.95 -13.55 -13.46
N LYS A 160 7.68 -13.96 -13.32
CA LYS A 160 6.51 -13.09 -13.51
C LYS A 160 6.54 -11.89 -12.56
N ALA A 161 6.86 -12.12 -11.28
CA ALA A 161 7.00 -11.06 -10.29
C ALA A 161 8.07 -10.04 -10.72
N ARG A 162 9.24 -10.51 -11.20
CA ARG A 162 10.30 -9.64 -11.73
C ARG A 162 9.84 -8.85 -12.96
N VAL A 163 9.06 -9.45 -13.86
CA VAL A 163 8.47 -8.73 -15.01
C VAL A 163 7.50 -7.65 -14.53
N GLY A 164 6.65 -7.94 -13.55
CA GLY A 164 5.73 -6.97 -12.95
C GLY A 164 6.46 -5.80 -12.27
N ILE A 165 7.55 -6.08 -11.54
CA ILE A 165 8.40 -5.06 -10.92
C ILE A 165 9.09 -4.23 -12.02
N ALA A 166 9.67 -4.86 -13.04
CA ALA A 166 10.32 -4.18 -14.16
C ALA A 166 9.34 -3.25 -14.90
N ARG A 167 8.12 -3.71 -15.15
CA ARG A 167 7.04 -2.92 -15.75
C ARG A 167 6.76 -1.66 -14.92
N ALA A 168 6.67 -1.80 -13.60
CA ALA A 168 6.41 -0.68 -12.70
C ALA A 168 7.60 0.31 -12.64
N LEU A 169 8.84 -0.17 -12.77
CA LEU A 169 10.05 0.67 -12.77
C LEU A 169 10.34 1.33 -14.13
N ALA A 170 9.78 0.80 -15.20
CA ALA A 170 10.07 1.23 -16.57
C ALA A 170 9.85 2.74 -16.80
N PRO A 171 8.76 3.38 -16.33
CA PRO A 171 8.54 4.81 -16.50
C PRO A 171 9.33 5.70 -15.52
N ARG A 172 10.25 5.15 -14.70
CA ARG A 172 11.01 5.86 -13.66
C ARG A 172 10.12 6.52 -12.60
N PRO A 173 9.33 5.73 -11.86
CA PRO A 173 8.42 6.26 -10.85
C PRO A 173 9.18 6.92 -9.69
N LYS A 174 8.47 7.81 -8.97
CA LYS A 174 8.91 8.38 -7.70
C LYS A 174 8.25 7.67 -6.51
N LEU A 175 7.03 7.17 -6.72
CA LEU A 175 6.27 6.39 -5.75
C LEU A 175 5.95 5.01 -6.32
N LEU A 176 6.33 3.97 -5.58
CA LEU A 176 5.98 2.59 -5.88
C LEU A 176 5.03 2.03 -4.82
N ILE A 177 3.83 1.68 -5.23
CA ILE A 177 2.84 1.03 -4.37
C ILE A 177 2.97 -0.48 -4.56
N LEU A 178 3.20 -1.19 -3.46
CA LEU A 178 3.43 -2.63 -3.41
C LEU A 178 2.27 -3.29 -2.67
N ASP A 179 1.27 -3.77 -3.41
CA ASP A 179 0.06 -4.40 -2.83
C ASP A 179 0.27 -5.91 -2.72
N GLU A 180 0.71 -6.38 -1.54
CA GLU A 180 1.03 -7.79 -1.24
C GLU A 180 1.92 -8.46 -2.32
N PRO A 181 3.06 -7.88 -2.71
CA PRO A 181 3.78 -8.21 -3.94
C PRO A 181 4.35 -9.64 -3.98
N THR A 182 4.27 -10.38 -2.88
CA THR A 182 4.81 -11.73 -2.75
C THR A 182 3.80 -12.77 -2.27
N ALA A 183 2.52 -12.40 -2.06
CA ALA A 183 1.51 -13.29 -1.45
C ALA A 183 1.25 -14.58 -2.25
N ALA A 184 1.41 -14.53 -3.58
CA ALA A 184 1.19 -15.67 -4.49
C ALA A 184 2.48 -16.48 -4.79
N LEU A 185 3.58 -16.26 -4.04
CA LEU A 185 4.88 -16.88 -4.29
C LEU A 185 5.26 -17.85 -3.18
N ASP A 186 6.06 -18.85 -3.49
CA ASP A 186 6.67 -19.75 -2.52
C ASP A 186 7.61 -19.01 -1.57
N VAL A 187 7.72 -19.44 -0.32
CA VAL A 187 8.49 -18.77 0.75
C VAL A 187 9.93 -18.43 0.36
N SER A 188 10.63 -19.35 -0.33
CA SER A 188 11.99 -19.12 -0.80
C SER A 188 12.09 -18.02 -1.87
N VAL A 189 11.10 -17.97 -2.76
CA VAL A 189 11.01 -16.96 -3.81
C VAL A 189 10.58 -15.62 -3.23
N GLN A 190 9.70 -15.61 -2.23
CA GLN A 190 9.30 -14.39 -1.51
C GLN A 190 10.52 -13.64 -0.97
N ALA A 191 11.39 -14.33 -0.23
CA ALA A 191 12.60 -13.71 0.35
C ALA A 191 13.48 -13.02 -0.70
N VAL A 192 13.68 -13.68 -1.86
CA VAL A 192 14.48 -13.13 -2.96
C VAL A 192 13.83 -11.90 -3.59
N VAL A 193 12.50 -11.92 -3.76
CA VAL A 193 11.77 -10.77 -4.33
C VAL A 193 11.74 -9.59 -3.35
N LEU A 194 11.57 -9.85 -2.04
CA LEU A 194 11.61 -8.80 -1.02
C LEU A 194 12.98 -8.13 -0.92
N GLN A 195 14.07 -8.91 -0.94
CA GLN A 195 15.44 -8.38 -1.00
C GLN A 195 15.68 -7.55 -2.27
N LEU A 196 15.14 -7.98 -3.42
CA LEU A 196 15.19 -7.24 -4.66
C LEU A 196 14.48 -5.89 -4.53
N LEU A 197 13.26 -5.86 -3.97
CA LEU A 197 12.48 -4.62 -3.78
C LEU A 197 13.18 -3.64 -2.83
N ASP A 198 13.74 -4.11 -1.72
CA ASP A 198 14.49 -3.26 -0.77
C ASP A 198 15.75 -2.68 -1.42
N ARG A 199 16.50 -3.49 -2.15
CA ARG A 199 17.67 -3.02 -2.90
C ARG A 199 17.29 -1.94 -3.91
N LEU A 200 16.26 -2.19 -4.75
CA LEU A 200 15.81 -1.24 -5.76
C LEU A 200 15.30 0.07 -5.14
N ARG A 201 14.58 0.00 -4.01
CA ARG A 201 14.15 1.18 -3.26
C ARG A 201 15.33 2.05 -2.90
N ARG A 202 16.37 1.46 -2.31
CA ARG A 202 17.57 2.20 -1.85
C ARG A 202 18.39 2.74 -3.02
N GLU A 203 18.67 1.90 -4.03
CA GLU A 203 19.48 2.30 -5.18
C GLU A 203 18.83 3.40 -6.02
N LEU A 204 17.51 3.38 -6.15
CA LEU A 204 16.75 4.32 -6.99
C LEU A 204 16.13 5.48 -6.21
N GLY A 205 16.26 5.52 -4.87
CA GLY A 205 15.67 6.55 -4.02
C GLY A 205 14.13 6.58 -4.06
N LEU A 206 13.49 5.42 -4.23
CA LEU A 206 12.04 5.33 -4.40
C LEU A 206 11.31 5.51 -3.06
N ALA A 207 10.29 6.35 -3.04
CA ALA A 207 9.29 6.28 -2.01
C ALA A 207 8.42 5.03 -2.22
N THR A 208 8.09 4.30 -1.14
CA THR A 208 7.29 3.07 -1.26
C THR A 208 6.15 3.04 -0.25
N LEU A 209 4.96 2.62 -0.71
CA LEU A 209 3.87 2.19 0.15
C LEU A 209 3.79 0.65 0.08
N PHE A 210 4.16 -0.01 1.16
CA PHE A 210 4.25 -1.47 1.24
C PHE A 210 3.07 -2.05 2.00
N VAL A 211 2.14 -2.70 1.30
CA VAL A 211 1.00 -3.39 1.91
C VAL A 211 1.33 -4.86 2.09
N SER A 212 1.18 -5.36 3.31
CA SER A 212 1.37 -6.77 3.62
C SER A 212 0.53 -7.18 4.83
N HIS A 213 0.18 -8.45 4.89
CA HIS A 213 -0.35 -9.10 6.09
C HIS A 213 0.77 -9.74 6.93
N ASP A 214 2.00 -9.85 6.39
CA ASP A 214 3.17 -10.34 7.14
C ASP A 214 3.88 -9.18 7.84
N LEU A 215 3.66 -9.08 9.14
CA LEU A 215 4.23 -8.04 9.99
C LEU A 215 5.76 -8.12 10.10
N ASN A 216 6.37 -9.32 9.97
CA ASN A 216 7.82 -9.46 9.99
C ASN A 216 8.45 -8.78 8.77
N VAL A 217 7.83 -8.97 7.60
CA VAL A 217 8.27 -8.33 6.36
C VAL A 217 8.18 -6.81 6.48
N VAL A 218 7.06 -6.29 6.96
CA VAL A 218 6.86 -4.85 7.15
C VAL A 218 7.89 -4.28 8.11
N ARG A 219 8.11 -4.92 9.27
CA ARG A 219 9.11 -4.51 10.27
C ARG A 219 10.52 -4.37 9.69
N LEU A 220 10.88 -5.26 8.76
CA LEU A 220 12.22 -5.30 8.18
C LEU A 220 12.42 -4.30 7.02
N LEU A 221 11.35 -4.01 6.28
CA LEU A 221 11.44 -3.29 5.00
C LEU A 221 10.92 -1.86 5.05
N THR A 222 10.27 -1.44 6.15
CA THR A 222 9.65 -0.12 6.19
C THR A 222 10.20 0.77 7.29
N ASP A 223 10.34 2.05 6.97
CA ASP A 223 10.83 3.08 7.91
C ASP A 223 9.73 3.44 8.93
N ARG A 224 8.48 3.55 8.45
CA ARG A 224 7.29 3.77 9.25
C ARG A 224 6.23 2.73 8.93
N VAL A 225 5.30 2.53 9.86
CA VAL A 225 4.14 1.66 9.68
C VAL A 225 2.86 2.38 10.08
N ALA A 226 1.81 2.18 9.29
CA ALA A 226 0.43 2.58 9.57
C ALA A 226 -0.42 1.32 9.76
N VAL A 227 -1.06 1.22 10.92
CA VAL A 227 -1.95 0.11 11.28
C VAL A 227 -3.39 0.53 10.99
N MET A 228 -4.06 -0.22 10.12
CA MET A 228 -5.41 0.10 9.66
C MET A 228 -6.45 -0.88 10.23
N TYR A 229 -7.53 -0.33 10.78
CA TYR A 229 -8.67 -1.09 11.28
C TYR A 229 -9.99 -0.43 10.85
N LEU A 230 -10.88 -1.18 10.21
CA LEU A 230 -12.19 -0.70 9.74
C LEU A 230 -12.15 0.69 9.09
N GLY A 231 -11.32 0.85 8.07
CA GLY A 231 -11.21 2.08 7.29
C GLY A 231 -10.36 3.18 7.91
N LYS A 232 -9.93 3.07 9.18
CA LYS A 232 -9.16 4.08 9.89
C LYS A 232 -7.72 3.66 10.19
N ILE A 233 -6.79 4.60 10.20
CA ILE A 233 -5.46 4.41 10.80
C ILE A 233 -5.63 4.54 12.31
N VAL A 234 -5.33 3.46 13.04
CA VAL A 234 -5.45 3.42 14.50
C VAL A 234 -4.14 3.68 15.21
N GLU A 235 -3.03 3.40 14.54
CA GLU A 235 -1.68 3.69 15.05
C GLU A 235 -0.72 3.90 13.85
N MET A 236 0.20 4.86 13.97
CA MET A 236 1.21 5.12 12.96
C MET A 236 2.47 5.73 13.58
N GLY A 237 3.63 5.21 13.22
CA GLY A 237 4.90 5.70 13.73
C GLY A 237 6.11 5.03 13.08
N PRO A 238 7.33 5.32 13.54
CA PRO A 238 8.52 4.57 13.16
C PRO A 238 8.31 3.08 13.37
N SER A 239 8.65 2.24 12.38
CA SER A 239 8.45 0.79 12.48
C SER A 239 9.09 0.22 13.74
N SER A 240 10.31 0.64 14.06
CA SER A 240 11.01 0.21 15.28
C SER A 240 10.22 0.51 16.55
N ALA A 241 9.56 1.68 16.67
CA ALA A 241 8.79 2.08 17.84
C ALA A 241 7.47 1.30 17.95
N VAL A 242 6.69 1.25 16.87
CA VAL A 242 5.38 0.58 16.84
C VAL A 242 5.50 -0.93 17.11
N PHE A 243 6.58 -1.59 16.61
CA PHE A 243 6.78 -3.01 16.87
C PHE A 243 7.41 -3.32 18.24
N ALA A 244 8.16 -2.37 18.83
CA ALA A 244 8.75 -2.56 20.17
C ALA A 244 7.74 -2.25 21.28
N ASP A 245 6.94 -1.20 21.13
CA ASP A 245 5.99 -0.71 22.13
C ASP A 245 4.70 -0.24 21.46
N PRO A 246 3.85 -1.20 20.98
CA PRO A 246 2.58 -0.87 20.35
C PRO A 246 1.62 -0.25 21.37
N ALA A 247 1.11 0.95 21.06
CA ALA A 247 0.26 1.72 21.95
C ALA A 247 -1.22 1.36 21.83
N HIS A 248 -1.72 1.09 20.60
CA HIS A 248 -3.12 0.74 20.40
C HIS A 248 -3.38 -0.75 20.70
N PRO A 249 -4.43 -1.13 21.48
CA PRO A 249 -4.70 -2.52 21.83
C PRO A 249 -4.85 -3.48 20.62
N TYR A 250 -5.31 -2.99 19.48
CA TYR A 250 -5.33 -3.78 18.23
C TYR A 250 -3.92 -4.06 17.71
N THR A 251 -3.04 -3.07 17.73
CA THR A 251 -1.63 -3.24 17.33
C THR A 251 -0.91 -4.21 18.25
N GLN A 252 -1.17 -4.12 19.57
CA GLN A 252 -0.64 -5.07 20.55
C GLN A 252 -1.03 -6.51 20.21
N ALA A 253 -2.31 -6.73 19.87
CA ALA A 253 -2.78 -8.05 19.46
C ALA A 253 -2.13 -8.52 18.16
N LEU A 254 -1.99 -7.63 17.15
CA LEU A 254 -1.30 -7.97 15.90
C LEU A 254 0.18 -8.32 16.13
N VAL A 255 0.90 -7.51 16.90
CA VAL A 255 2.34 -7.73 17.19
C VAL A 255 2.53 -8.99 18.03
N SER A 256 1.62 -9.29 18.97
CA SER A 256 1.68 -10.53 19.77
C SER A 256 1.52 -11.82 18.94
N ALA A 257 1.01 -11.72 17.72
CA ALA A 257 0.91 -12.86 16.82
C ALA A 257 2.25 -13.19 16.11
N ILE A 258 3.23 -12.29 16.19
CA ILE A 258 4.58 -12.51 15.65
C ILE A 258 5.33 -13.48 16.59
N PRO A 259 5.92 -14.57 16.06
CA PRO A 259 6.73 -15.48 16.87
C PRO A 259 7.84 -14.73 17.64
N GLY A 260 7.93 -15.00 18.94
CA GLY A 260 8.94 -14.39 19.82
C GLY A 260 8.56 -13.05 20.45
N HIS A 261 7.35 -12.52 20.23
CA HIS A 261 6.86 -11.26 20.82
C HIS A 261 5.95 -11.45 22.06
N GLY A 262 6.19 -12.48 22.85
CA GLY A 262 5.45 -12.76 24.09
C GLY A 262 4.20 -13.62 23.88
N PRO A 263 3.31 -13.68 24.88
CA PRO A 263 2.09 -14.48 24.79
C PRO A 263 1.10 -13.86 23.81
N ARG A 264 0.52 -14.71 22.96
CA ARG A 264 -0.45 -14.26 21.93
C ARG A 264 -1.72 -13.70 22.57
N ILE A 265 -2.05 -12.46 22.26
CA ILE A 265 -3.32 -11.84 22.63
C ILE A 265 -4.40 -12.30 21.65
N ARG A 266 -5.40 -12.99 22.15
CA ARG A 266 -6.58 -13.37 21.36
C ARG A 266 -7.62 -12.27 21.47
N LEU A 267 -8.13 -11.84 20.31
CA LEU A 267 -9.20 -10.87 20.26
C LEU A 267 -10.53 -11.64 20.19
N ASP A 268 -11.36 -11.44 21.20
CA ASP A 268 -12.73 -11.97 21.24
C ASP A 268 -13.70 -11.03 20.51
N GLY A 269 -14.85 -11.55 20.10
CA GLY A 269 -15.89 -10.80 19.42
C GLY A 269 -15.72 -10.70 17.90
N GLU A 270 -16.74 -10.17 17.25
CA GLU A 270 -16.79 -10.02 15.81
C GLU A 270 -16.33 -8.62 15.36
N VAL A 271 -15.77 -8.58 14.15
CA VAL A 271 -15.49 -7.31 13.47
C VAL A 271 -16.80 -6.59 13.19
N GLN A 272 -16.89 -5.34 13.60
CA GLN A 272 -18.11 -4.55 13.36
C GLN A 272 -18.35 -4.34 11.87
N SER A 273 -19.63 -4.16 11.51
CA SER A 273 -19.98 -3.81 10.14
C SER A 273 -19.38 -2.45 9.75
N PRO A 274 -18.71 -2.37 8.60
CA PRO A 274 -18.26 -1.09 8.06
C PRO A 274 -19.39 -0.28 7.39
N ILE A 275 -20.62 -0.78 7.43
CA ILE A 275 -21.80 -0.09 6.88
C ILE A 275 -22.32 0.87 7.92
N ASP A 276 -22.33 2.17 7.59
CA ASP A 276 -22.78 3.28 8.43
C ASP A 276 -22.28 3.17 9.88
N PRO A 277 -20.95 3.02 10.10
CA PRO A 277 -20.41 2.82 11.43
C PRO A 277 -20.70 4.06 12.31
N PRO A 278 -21.14 3.87 13.56
CA PRO A 278 -21.35 5.01 14.44
C PRO A 278 -20.04 5.73 14.74
N PRO A 279 -20.07 7.06 15.04
CA PRO A 279 -18.89 7.87 15.33
C PRO A 279 -18.30 7.57 16.72
N LEU A 280 -17.91 6.32 16.92
CA LEU A 280 -17.38 5.77 18.18
C LEU A 280 -16.05 5.07 17.90
N CYS A 281 -15.38 4.59 18.96
CA CYS A 281 -14.21 3.74 18.78
C CYS A 281 -14.58 2.49 17.96
N HIS A 282 -14.01 2.32 16.75
CA HIS A 282 -14.32 1.19 15.87
C HIS A 282 -13.84 -0.15 16.42
N PHE A 283 -12.84 -0.14 17.30
CA PHE A 283 -12.30 -1.35 17.92
C PHE A 283 -13.01 -1.77 19.22
N ARG A 284 -13.99 -0.99 19.72
CA ARG A 284 -14.62 -1.19 21.03
C ARG A 284 -15.24 -2.58 21.28
N SER A 285 -15.73 -3.25 20.24
CA SER A 285 -16.35 -4.58 20.34
C SER A 285 -15.36 -5.71 20.58
N ARG A 286 -14.07 -5.49 20.26
CA ARG A 286 -13.00 -6.49 20.36
C ARG A 286 -11.87 -6.05 21.30
N CYS A 287 -11.96 -4.82 21.85
CA CYS A 287 -10.92 -4.26 22.68
C CYS A 287 -10.93 -4.84 24.10
N PRO A 288 -9.86 -5.51 24.55
CA PRO A 288 -9.77 -6.05 25.92
C PRO A 288 -9.72 -4.93 26.98
N ALA A 289 -9.36 -3.70 26.59
CA ALA A 289 -9.27 -2.52 27.46
C ALA A 289 -10.43 -1.54 27.24
N VAL A 290 -11.58 -2.00 26.72
CA VAL A 290 -12.73 -1.13 26.44
C VAL A 290 -13.26 -0.48 27.71
N GLN A 291 -13.54 0.82 27.65
CA GLN A 291 -14.12 1.60 28.74
C GLN A 291 -15.33 2.42 28.23
N GLY A 292 -16.12 2.97 29.17
CA GLY A 292 -17.35 3.69 28.86
C GLY A 292 -17.17 4.86 27.88
N ARG A 293 -15.98 5.48 27.82
CA ARG A 293 -15.68 6.55 26.85
C ARG A 293 -15.63 6.03 25.41
N CYS A 294 -15.11 4.82 25.19
CA CYS A 294 -15.05 4.18 23.88
C CYS A 294 -16.44 3.93 23.26
N GLN A 295 -17.47 3.87 24.11
CA GLN A 295 -18.86 3.64 23.70
C GLN A 295 -19.64 4.94 23.46
N ARG A 296 -19.04 6.11 23.70
CA ARG A 296 -19.71 7.41 23.59
C ARG A 296 -19.12 8.32 22.53
N GLU A 297 -17.83 8.18 22.24
CA GLU A 297 -17.16 9.04 21.26
C GLU A 297 -16.00 8.32 20.55
N ALA A 298 -15.62 8.81 19.38
CA ALA A 298 -14.44 8.35 18.65
C ALA A 298 -13.17 8.86 19.37
N PRO A 299 -12.09 8.03 19.44
CA PRO A 299 -10.83 8.47 20.01
C PRO A 299 -10.16 9.51 19.10
N PRO A 300 -9.63 10.60 19.69
CA PRO A 300 -8.78 11.52 18.92
C PRO A 300 -7.45 10.87 18.60
N VAL A 301 -6.84 11.25 17.47
CA VAL A 301 -5.45 10.91 17.18
C VAL A 301 -4.54 11.76 18.08
N ARG A 302 -3.61 11.11 18.78
CA ARG A 302 -2.64 11.73 19.69
C ARG A 302 -1.22 11.32 19.33
N GLY A 303 -0.24 12.05 19.87
CA GLY A 303 1.18 11.83 19.63
C GLY A 303 1.71 12.64 18.45
N GLY A 304 3.04 12.80 18.41
CA GLY A 304 3.75 13.48 17.34
C GLY A 304 4.28 12.50 16.29
N GLY A 305 5.53 12.05 16.44
CA GLY A 305 6.16 11.07 15.54
C GLY A 305 5.60 9.65 15.65
N HIS A 306 4.96 9.30 16.78
CA HIS A 306 4.22 8.05 17.00
C HIS A 306 2.78 8.43 17.37
N GLN A 307 1.85 8.23 16.44
CA GLN A 307 0.44 8.63 16.56
C GLN A 307 -0.43 7.43 16.90
N VAL A 308 -1.43 7.64 17.76
CA VAL A 308 -2.38 6.60 18.16
C VAL A 308 -3.80 7.17 18.31
N ALA A 309 -4.79 6.46 17.78
CA ALA A 309 -6.21 6.76 17.90
C ALA A 309 -6.84 5.93 19.03
N CYS A 310 -6.44 6.21 20.28
CA CYS A 310 -6.96 5.57 21.48
C CYS A 310 -7.18 6.59 22.59
N HIS A 311 -8.25 6.40 23.42
CA HIS A 311 -8.52 7.29 24.54
C HIS A 311 -7.52 7.13 25.71
N PHE A 312 -6.88 5.94 25.78
CA PHE A 312 -6.13 5.46 26.95
C PHE A 312 -4.69 5.04 26.65
N ALA A 313 -4.20 5.35 25.43
CA ALA A 313 -2.81 5.17 25.03
C ALA A 313 -2.07 6.50 25.00
#